data_21b15b9349a0217914e31e5563fc03c4
#
_entry.id   21b15b9349a0217914e31e5563fc03c4
#
_cell.length_a   1.000
_cell.length_b   1.000
_cell.length_c   1.000
_cell.angle_alpha   90.00
_cell.angle_beta   90.00
_cell.angle_gamma   90.00
#
_symmetry.space_group_name_H-M   'P 1'
#
loop_
_entity.id
_entity.type
_entity.pdbx_description
1 polymer ?
#
loop_
_entity_poly.entity_id
_entity_poly.type
_entity_poly.pdbx_seq_one_letter_code
_entity_poly.pdbx_strand_id
1 'polypeptide(L)'
;QRHYDVQLIGGMVLHDGKIAEMVTGEGNTLVGTCPAYLNALAGKGVHLVTVNDYLAKRDAVWMGQVYYLLGISVAIIAHDSAYAYDPKFKAEAAADKIRDTEGSFRIEEDYLRPISRKEAYAADITYGTNHEFGFDYLRDNLAYASESQVQRGYHYAIIDEVDSILIDEARTPLIISAPDSESSEYYKTFSHIVSNLVRGEDYMVDEKIKAVDITQGGIDKVEKQLGIKGLYAPEHLRLVHYLQETLRAYGLFKLDKDYVVKDGEIVIVDQFTGRLMHGRRFSGGLHQAIEAKEGVKVQQESRTYAEVSIQNYFRMYKKLAGMTGTAQTSAEEFDKVYKLEAVSIPTNRPMQRKDTVDLIYK
;
A
#
# COMPACT_ATOMS: atom_id res chain seq x y z
N GLN A 1 -11.14 31.51 17.68
CA GLN A 1 -9.75 31.05 17.77
C GLN A 1 -8.90 31.89 16.79
N ARG A 2 -7.67 32.25 17.16
CA ARG A 2 -6.73 32.99 16.32
C ARG A 2 -5.44 32.18 16.22
N HIS A 3 -4.86 32.11 15.01
CA HIS A 3 -3.53 31.53 14.80
C HIS A 3 -2.45 32.36 15.50
N TYR A 4 -1.42 31.70 16.01
CA TYR A 4 -0.17 32.35 16.38
C TYR A 4 0.62 32.71 15.14
N ASP A 5 1.51 33.70 15.23
CA ASP A 5 2.33 34.14 14.10
C ASP A 5 3.17 32.99 13.51
N VAL A 6 3.73 32.13 14.36
CA VAL A 6 4.48 30.93 13.94
C VAL A 6 3.61 29.93 13.15
N GLN A 7 2.32 29.81 13.51
CA GLN A 7 1.38 28.97 12.76
C GLN A 7 1.05 29.55 11.37
N LEU A 8 0.97 30.88 11.27
CA LEU A 8 0.81 31.54 9.97
C LEU A 8 2.05 31.36 9.10
N ILE A 9 3.25 31.46 9.67
CA ILE A 9 4.50 31.20 8.96
C ILE A 9 4.52 29.75 8.46
N GLY A 10 4.19 28.77 9.31
CA GLY A 10 4.05 27.37 8.90
C GLY A 10 3.06 27.18 7.77
N GLY A 11 1.91 27.83 7.84
CA GLY A 11 0.91 27.82 6.77
C GLY A 11 1.41 28.40 5.44
N MET A 12 2.23 29.46 5.47
CA MET A 12 2.88 30.03 4.27
C MET A 12 3.88 29.04 3.68
N VAL A 13 4.71 28.41 4.51
CA VAL A 13 5.67 27.36 4.08
C VAL A 13 4.95 26.20 3.38
N LEU A 14 3.84 25.73 3.95
CA LEU A 14 3.02 24.68 3.32
C LEU A 14 2.41 25.17 2.00
N HIS A 15 1.93 26.42 1.94
CA HIS A 15 1.38 26.97 0.70
C HIS A 15 2.43 27.02 -0.42
N ASP A 16 3.69 27.29 -0.10
CA ASP A 16 4.79 27.32 -1.05
C ASP A 16 5.24 25.91 -1.52
N GLY A 17 4.61 24.85 -1.03
CA GLY A 17 4.95 23.48 -1.41
C GLY A 17 6.25 23.01 -0.74
N LYS A 18 6.44 23.32 0.53
CA LYS A 18 7.61 22.97 1.34
C LYS A 18 7.17 22.18 2.57
N ILE A 19 8.14 21.68 3.34
CA ILE A 19 7.92 21.02 4.62
C ILE A 19 8.09 22.02 5.75
N ALA A 20 7.04 22.18 6.57
CA ALA A 20 7.09 22.95 7.79
C ALA A 20 7.51 22.03 8.96
N GLU A 21 8.74 22.17 9.44
CA GLU A 21 9.15 21.48 10.65
C GLU A 21 8.72 22.31 11.86
N MET A 22 7.75 21.76 12.60
CA MET A 22 7.20 22.38 13.80
C MET A 22 7.27 21.41 14.96
N VAL A 23 7.74 21.87 16.10
CA VAL A 23 7.84 21.03 17.31
C VAL A 23 6.45 20.49 17.68
N THR A 24 6.42 19.24 18.13
CA THR A 24 5.18 18.57 18.56
C THR A 24 4.42 19.41 19.61
N GLY A 25 3.15 19.62 19.38
CA GLY A 25 2.28 20.44 20.25
C GLY A 25 2.08 21.88 19.79
N GLU A 26 2.76 22.35 18.73
CA GLU A 26 2.56 23.70 18.15
C GLU A 26 1.27 23.81 17.32
N GLY A 27 0.53 22.70 17.11
CA GLY A 27 -0.80 22.69 16.50
C GLY A 27 -0.79 22.55 14.98
N ASN A 28 -0.07 21.56 14.46
CA ASN A 28 0.04 21.24 13.04
C ASN A 28 -1.31 21.17 12.33
N THR A 29 -2.32 20.52 12.92
CA THR A 29 -3.69 20.44 12.37
C THR A 29 -4.28 21.82 12.06
N LEU A 30 -4.05 22.80 12.94
CA LEU A 30 -4.53 24.17 12.73
C LEU A 30 -3.71 24.91 11.68
N VAL A 31 -2.40 24.66 11.61
CA VAL A 31 -1.48 25.24 10.60
C VAL A 31 -1.92 24.87 9.19
N GLY A 32 -2.32 23.62 8.98
CA GLY A 32 -2.80 23.13 7.68
C GLY A 32 -4.07 23.81 7.17
N THR A 33 -4.85 24.49 8.04
CA THR A 33 -6.14 25.06 7.63
C THR A 33 -6.02 26.20 6.64
N CYS A 34 -5.08 27.12 6.85
CA CYS A 34 -4.92 28.29 5.96
C CYS A 34 -4.48 27.89 4.54
N PRO A 35 -3.42 27.09 4.34
CA PRO A 35 -3.02 26.66 3.01
C PRO A 35 -4.06 25.75 2.35
N ALA A 36 -4.73 24.88 3.09
CA ALA A 36 -5.80 24.05 2.56
C ALA A 36 -6.95 24.90 2.02
N TYR A 37 -7.45 25.87 2.81
CA TYR A 37 -8.48 26.80 2.38
C TYR A 37 -8.09 27.56 1.11
N LEU A 38 -6.91 28.21 1.12
CA LEU A 38 -6.45 29.03 0.00
C LEU A 38 -6.33 28.22 -1.31
N ASN A 39 -5.83 27.00 -1.24
CA ASN A 39 -5.69 26.15 -2.43
C ASN A 39 -7.01 25.49 -2.85
N ALA A 40 -7.96 25.28 -1.92
CA ALA A 40 -9.29 24.78 -2.21
C ALA A 40 -10.10 25.75 -3.09
N LEU A 41 -9.89 27.08 -2.93
CA LEU A 41 -10.53 28.10 -3.76
C LEU A 41 -10.28 27.93 -5.27
N ALA A 42 -9.23 27.22 -5.66
CA ALA A 42 -8.97 26.89 -7.06
C ALA A 42 -9.96 25.84 -7.65
N GLY A 43 -10.79 25.20 -6.82
CA GLY A 43 -11.78 24.21 -7.24
C GLY A 43 -11.17 22.89 -7.78
N LYS A 44 -9.87 22.64 -7.52
CA LYS A 44 -9.13 21.48 -8.07
C LYS A 44 -8.94 20.35 -7.09
N GLY A 45 -9.41 20.49 -5.86
CA GLY A 45 -9.25 19.53 -4.77
C GLY A 45 -7.93 19.65 -4.02
N VAL A 46 -8.03 19.60 -2.72
CA VAL A 46 -6.90 19.55 -1.78
C VAL A 46 -7.03 18.27 -0.98
N HIS A 47 -5.96 17.49 -0.89
CA HIS A 47 -5.91 16.28 -0.09
C HIS A 47 -5.12 16.55 1.19
N LEU A 48 -5.72 16.26 2.35
CA LEU A 48 -5.06 16.28 3.65
C LEU A 48 -4.83 14.84 4.09
N VAL A 49 -3.56 14.47 4.14
CA VAL A 49 -3.13 13.09 4.34
C VAL A 49 -2.68 12.90 5.78
N THR A 50 -3.20 11.88 6.44
CA THR A 50 -2.88 11.51 7.82
C THR A 50 -2.41 10.05 7.90
N VAL A 51 -1.81 9.67 9.02
CA VAL A 51 -1.28 8.30 9.20
C VAL A 51 -2.35 7.26 9.53
N ASN A 52 -3.55 7.67 9.95
CA ASN A 52 -4.64 6.74 10.25
C ASN A 52 -6.04 7.38 10.09
N ASP A 53 -7.07 6.53 10.00
CA ASP A 53 -8.46 6.94 9.82
C ASP A 53 -9.00 7.76 11.00
N TYR A 54 -8.50 7.49 12.20
CA TYR A 54 -8.91 8.24 13.39
C TYR A 54 -8.54 9.72 13.25
N LEU A 55 -7.29 10.01 12.91
CA LEU A 55 -6.82 11.38 12.70
C LEU A 55 -7.54 12.05 11.53
N ALA A 56 -7.76 11.33 10.43
CA ALA A 56 -8.51 11.86 9.29
C ALA A 56 -9.92 12.32 9.68
N LYS A 57 -10.66 11.49 10.43
CA LYS A 57 -12.01 11.82 10.91
C LYS A 57 -11.99 12.96 11.95
N ARG A 58 -11.09 12.88 12.94
CA ARG A 58 -10.95 13.89 13.99
C ARG A 58 -10.69 15.28 13.41
N ASP A 59 -9.69 15.36 12.54
CA ASP A 59 -9.22 16.65 12.00
C ASP A 59 -10.23 17.23 11.02
N ALA A 60 -10.88 16.37 10.23
CA ALA A 60 -11.97 16.81 9.35
C ALA A 60 -13.17 17.33 10.15
N VAL A 61 -13.56 16.74 11.28
CA VAL A 61 -14.64 17.24 12.13
C VAL A 61 -14.25 18.55 12.82
N TRP A 62 -13.02 18.64 13.34
CA TRP A 62 -12.57 19.85 14.03
C TRP A 62 -12.41 21.04 13.09
N MET A 63 -11.76 20.85 11.96
CA MET A 63 -11.47 21.91 11.00
C MET A 63 -12.63 22.12 10.02
N GLY A 64 -13.46 21.12 9.81
CA GLY A 64 -14.65 21.17 8.97
C GLY A 64 -15.60 22.29 9.35
N GLN A 65 -15.70 22.63 10.64
CA GLN A 65 -16.50 23.76 11.13
C GLN A 65 -16.00 25.09 10.52
N VAL A 66 -14.69 25.29 10.47
CA VAL A 66 -14.08 26.51 9.90
C VAL A 66 -14.30 26.54 8.39
N TYR A 67 -14.03 25.44 7.69
CA TYR A 67 -14.21 25.36 6.24
C TYR A 67 -15.67 25.54 5.83
N TYR A 68 -16.60 24.93 6.55
CA TYR A 68 -18.02 25.05 6.29
C TYR A 68 -18.51 26.50 6.41
N LEU A 69 -18.07 27.24 7.45
CA LEU A 69 -18.39 28.66 7.62
C LEU A 69 -17.83 29.53 6.48
N LEU A 70 -16.74 29.09 5.85
CA LEU A 70 -16.11 29.76 4.72
C LEU A 70 -16.64 29.26 3.35
N GLY A 71 -17.64 28.37 3.35
CA GLY A 71 -18.28 27.86 2.13
C GLY A 71 -17.50 26.79 1.38
N ILE A 72 -16.55 26.13 2.06
CA ILE A 72 -15.72 25.05 1.51
C ILE A 72 -16.26 23.70 1.97
N SER A 73 -16.44 22.79 1.03
CA SER A 73 -16.88 21.41 1.30
C SER A 73 -15.70 20.54 1.77
N VAL A 74 -15.98 19.71 2.79
CA VAL A 74 -15.00 18.79 3.37
C VAL A 74 -15.54 17.37 3.35
N ALA A 75 -14.70 16.44 2.93
CA ALA A 75 -15.00 15.03 2.96
C ALA A 75 -13.87 14.21 3.56
N ILE A 76 -14.17 12.98 3.91
CA ILE A 76 -13.22 12.00 4.46
C ILE A 76 -13.36 10.71 3.68
N ILE A 77 -12.22 10.10 3.34
CA ILE A 77 -12.13 8.73 2.89
C ILE A 77 -11.49 7.89 4.01
N ALA A 78 -12.12 6.78 4.33
CA ALA A 78 -11.66 5.83 5.33
C ALA A 78 -11.82 4.40 4.79
N HIS A 79 -11.35 3.40 5.53
CA HIS A 79 -11.47 2.01 5.10
C HIS A 79 -12.93 1.65 4.80
N ASP A 80 -13.19 1.22 3.55
CA ASP A 80 -14.50 0.84 3.01
C ASP A 80 -15.63 1.88 3.17
N SER A 81 -15.30 3.13 3.48
CA SER A 81 -16.30 4.16 3.72
C SER A 81 -15.83 5.56 3.32
N ALA A 82 -16.80 6.45 3.08
CA ALA A 82 -16.54 7.85 2.86
C ALA A 82 -17.64 8.72 3.48
N TYR A 83 -17.27 9.91 3.93
CA TYR A 83 -18.16 10.81 4.65
C TYR A 83 -17.99 12.24 4.16
N ALA A 84 -19.07 13.02 4.18
CA ALA A 84 -19.04 14.47 4.10
C ALA A 84 -19.18 15.06 5.50
N TYR A 85 -18.44 16.11 5.80
CA TYR A 85 -18.73 16.94 6.97
C TYR A 85 -20.04 17.70 6.76
N ASP A 86 -21.02 17.44 7.62
CA ASP A 86 -22.34 18.07 7.62
C ASP A 86 -22.74 18.45 9.05
N PRO A 87 -22.77 19.74 9.40
CA PRO A 87 -23.06 20.19 10.77
C PRO A 87 -24.51 19.89 11.21
N LYS A 88 -25.39 19.48 10.29
CA LYS A 88 -26.78 19.13 10.57
C LYS A 88 -27.00 17.64 10.71
N PHE A 89 -26.03 16.83 10.28
CA PHE A 89 -26.14 15.39 10.36
C PHE A 89 -25.95 14.90 11.81
N LYS A 90 -26.76 13.96 12.23
CA LYS A 90 -26.63 13.25 13.50
C LYS A 90 -26.67 11.76 13.24
N ALA A 91 -25.66 11.04 13.75
CA ALA A 91 -25.61 9.60 13.70
C ALA A 91 -26.75 8.99 14.53
N GLU A 92 -27.27 7.84 14.09
CA GLU A 92 -28.25 7.11 14.89
C GLU A 92 -27.62 6.66 16.21
N ALA A 93 -28.35 6.81 17.32
CA ALA A 93 -27.87 6.56 18.70
C ALA A 93 -27.34 5.15 18.97
N ALA A 94 -27.52 4.20 18.04
CA ALA A 94 -26.96 2.84 18.13
C ALA A 94 -25.47 2.77 17.78
N ALA A 95 -24.96 3.63 16.89
CA ALA A 95 -23.54 3.71 16.53
C ALA A 95 -22.69 4.29 17.68
N ASP A 96 -23.28 5.11 18.51
CA ASP A 96 -22.65 5.79 19.64
C ASP A 96 -22.31 4.87 20.85
N LYS A 97 -22.73 3.60 20.82
CA LYS A 97 -22.48 2.61 21.89
C LYS A 97 -21.17 1.83 21.77
N ILE A 98 -20.53 1.84 20.59
CA ILE A 98 -19.20 1.25 20.38
C ILE A 98 -18.18 2.39 20.51
N ARG A 99 -18.09 2.97 21.68
CA ARG A 99 -17.07 3.98 21.98
C ARG A 99 -15.80 3.32 22.43
N ASP A 100 -14.71 3.72 21.78
CA ASP A 100 -13.38 3.47 22.31
C ASP A 100 -13.26 4.14 23.68
N THR A 101 -13.20 3.33 24.74
CA THR A 101 -13.12 3.79 26.13
C THR A 101 -11.70 4.18 26.52
N GLU A 102 -10.70 3.99 25.65
CA GLU A 102 -9.28 4.19 25.92
C GLU A 102 -8.75 5.58 25.50
N GLY A 103 -9.49 6.36 24.73
CA GLY A 103 -9.08 7.68 24.24
C GLY A 103 -9.83 8.84 24.92
N SER A 104 -9.10 9.88 25.33
CA SER A 104 -9.67 11.12 25.89
C SER A 104 -10.41 11.98 24.84
N PHE A 105 -10.47 11.57 23.58
CA PHE A 105 -11.10 12.30 22.48
C PHE A 105 -12.13 11.40 21.79
N ARG A 106 -13.40 11.80 21.86
CA ARG A 106 -14.50 11.18 21.13
C ARG A 106 -14.46 11.65 19.69
N ILE A 107 -14.45 10.72 18.72
CA ILE A 107 -14.92 11.05 17.38
C ILE A 107 -16.42 11.19 17.51
N GLU A 108 -16.92 12.40 17.32
CA GLU A 108 -18.35 12.60 17.19
C GLU A 108 -18.71 12.15 15.78
N GLU A 109 -19.28 10.94 15.66
CA GLU A 109 -19.86 10.44 14.39
C GLU A 109 -21.05 11.29 13.95
N ASP A 110 -21.65 12.06 14.85
CA ASP A 110 -22.41 13.26 14.53
C ASP A 110 -21.53 14.14 13.63
N TYR A 111 -22.04 14.71 12.58
CA TYR A 111 -21.38 15.51 11.55
C TYR A 111 -20.73 14.72 10.40
N LEU A 112 -20.65 13.38 10.44
CA LEU A 112 -20.09 12.54 9.39
C LEU A 112 -21.19 11.87 8.57
N ARG A 113 -21.74 12.58 7.59
CA ARG A 113 -22.79 12.05 6.71
C ARG A 113 -22.18 11.09 5.68
N PRO A 114 -22.63 9.82 5.62
CA PRO A 114 -22.14 8.87 4.62
C PRO A 114 -22.39 9.35 3.19
N ILE A 115 -21.38 9.20 2.32
CA ILE A 115 -21.41 9.53 0.89
C ILE A 115 -20.64 8.51 0.09
N SER A 116 -20.72 8.56 -1.23
CA SER A 116 -19.87 7.76 -2.10
C SER A 116 -18.43 8.29 -2.12
N ARG A 117 -17.45 7.43 -2.43
CA ARG A 117 -16.06 7.85 -2.60
C ARG A 117 -15.89 8.89 -3.69
N LYS A 118 -16.65 8.80 -4.76
CA LYS A 118 -16.64 9.78 -5.86
C LYS A 118 -17.09 11.16 -5.39
N GLU A 119 -18.13 11.24 -4.58
CA GLU A 119 -18.57 12.48 -3.94
C GLU A 119 -17.52 13.02 -2.97
N ALA A 120 -16.82 12.14 -2.24
CA ALA A 120 -15.75 12.56 -1.34
C ALA A 120 -14.58 13.23 -2.08
N TYR A 121 -14.17 12.69 -3.23
CA TYR A 121 -13.16 13.32 -4.06
C TYR A 121 -13.67 14.56 -4.80
N ALA A 122 -14.96 14.72 -4.98
CA ALA A 122 -15.56 15.93 -5.54
C ALA A 122 -15.58 17.12 -4.55
N ALA A 123 -15.41 16.88 -3.24
CA ALA A 123 -15.30 17.92 -2.23
C ALA A 123 -14.05 18.81 -2.44
N ASP A 124 -14.08 20.04 -1.94
CA ASP A 124 -12.97 20.97 -2.06
C ASP A 124 -11.73 20.51 -1.28
N ILE A 125 -11.96 19.89 -0.11
CA ILE A 125 -10.93 19.31 0.75
C ILE A 125 -11.33 17.87 1.07
N THR A 126 -10.39 16.92 0.86
CA THR A 126 -10.58 15.51 1.20
C THR A 126 -9.51 15.05 2.18
N TYR A 127 -9.93 14.60 3.36
CA TYR A 127 -9.07 13.97 4.35
C TYR A 127 -9.02 12.45 4.12
N GLY A 128 -7.88 11.84 4.39
CA GLY A 128 -7.73 10.39 4.33
C GLY A 128 -6.33 9.94 4.68
N THR A 129 -6.12 8.62 4.72
CA THR A 129 -4.79 8.06 4.92
C THR A 129 -4.02 7.93 3.60
N ASN A 130 -2.69 7.89 3.69
CA ASN A 130 -1.82 7.62 2.54
C ASN A 130 -2.22 6.33 1.81
N HIS A 131 -2.60 5.28 2.56
CA HIS A 131 -3.03 4.00 2.00
C HIS A 131 -4.36 4.12 1.22
N GLU A 132 -5.36 4.80 1.77
CA GLU A 132 -6.66 4.95 1.10
C GLU A 132 -6.54 5.71 -0.22
N PHE A 133 -5.80 6.83 -0.22
CA PHE A 133 -5.52 7.57 -1.44
C PHE A 133 -4.79 6.72 -2.49
N GLY A 134 -3.78 5.96 -2.08
CA GLY A 134 -3.01 5.11 -2.97
C GLY A 134 -3.79 3.89 -3.47
N PHE A 135 -4.62 3.25 -2.65
CA PHE A 135 -5.48 2.16 -3.09
C PHE A 135 -6.58 2.64 -4.05
N ASP A 136 -7.15 3.82 -3.83
CA ASP A 136 -8.10 4.38 -4.79
C ASP A 136 -7.46 4.67 -6.14
N TYR A 137 -6.21 5.16 -6.15
CA TYR A 137 -5.43 5.29 -7.38
C TYR A 137 -5.28 3.95 -8.11
N LEU A 138 -4.95 2.87 -7.40
CA LEU A 138 -4.84 1.56 -8.01
C LEU A 138 -6.18 1.06 -8.55
N ARG A 139 -7.28 1.25 -7.80
CA ARG A 139 -8.64 0.88 -8.23
C ARG A 139 -9.05 1.65 -9.48
N ASP A 140 -8.75 2.96 -9.52
CA ASP A 140 -9.05 3.81 -10.67
C ASP A 140 -8.30 3.37 -11.93
N ASN A 141 -7.05 2.89 -11.78
CA ASN A 141 -6.27 2.36 -12.90
C ASN A 141 -6.72 0.96 -13.36
N LEU A 142 -7.45 0.23 -12.53
CA LEU A 142 -8.07 -1.04 -12.90
C LEU A 142 -9.50 -0.87 -13.44
N ALA A 143 -10.06 0.34 -13.38
CA ALA A 143 -11.42 0.61 -13.84
C ALA A 143 -11.53 0.49 -15.36
N TYR A 144 -12.53 -0.24 -15.84
CA TYR A 144 -12.79 -0.43 -17.28
C TYR A 144 -13.37 0.82 -17.96
N ALA A 145 -13.99 1.72 -17.18
CA ALA A 145 -14.64 2.92 -17.70
C ALA A 145 -14.23 4.14 -16.84
N SER A 146 -14.06 5.29 -17.47
CA SER A 146 -13.68 6.54 -16.79
C SER A 146 -14.73 7.00 -15.77
N GLU A 147 -15.99 6.69 -16.02
CA GLU A 147 -17.11 7.00 -15.11
C GLU A 147 -17.00 6.28 -13.78
N SER A 148 -16.31 5.12 -13.75
CA SER A 148 -16.08 4.31 -12.54
C SER A 148 -14.92 4.84 -11.69
N GLN A 149 -14.09 5.71 -12.24
CA GLN A 149 -12.99 6.34 -11.49
C GLN A 149 -13.55 7.31 -10.46
N VAL A 150 -12.90 7.36 -9.29
CA VAL A 150 -13.33 8.20 -8.16
C VAL A 150 -12.47 9.44 -7.98
N GLN A 151 -11.16 9.36 -8.28
CA GLN A 151 -10.23 10.47 -8.14
C GLN A 151 -10.33 11.42 -9.34
N ARG A 152 -10.18 12.73 -9.10
CA ARG A 152 -10.28 13.76 -10.15
C ARG A 152 -8.94 14.40 -10.52
N GLY A 153 -7.83 13.95 -9.90
CA GLY A 153 -6.48 14.46 -10.19
C GLY A 153 -5.72 14.89 -8.95
N TYR A 154 -4.44 15.18 -9.13
CA TYR A 154 -3.44 15.37 -8.06
C TYR A 154 -2.97 16.82 -8.05
N HIS A 155 -3.81 17.73 -7.52
CA HIS A 155 -3.51 19.17 -7.53
C HIS A 155 -2.59 19.56 -6.39
N TYR A 156 -3.02 19.33 -5.15
CA TYR A 156 -2.27 19.70 -3.95
C TYR A 156 -2.52 18.70 -2.84
N ALA A 157 -1.46 18.23 -2.19
CA ALA A 157 -1.53 17.46 -0.96
C ALA A 157 -0.71 18.10 0.15
N ILE A 158 -1.27 18.08 1.36
CA ILE A 158 -0.59 18.39 2.62
C ILE A 158 -0.51 17.09 3.40
N ILE A 159 0.70 16.66 3.76
CA ILE A 159 0.93 15.42 4.48
C ILE A 159 1.31 15.73 5.92
N ASP A 160 0.50 15.23 6.86
CA ASP A 160 0.83 15.25 8.28
C ASP A 160 1.74 14.07 8.61
N GLU A 161 2.69 14.25 9.54
CA GLU A 161 3.77 13.31 9.84
C GLU A 161 4.50 12.86 8.57
N VAL A 162 4.98 13.85 7.82
CA VAL A 162 5.51 13.66 6.45
C VAL A 162 6.74 12.77 6.39
N ASP A 163 7.56 12.71 7.42
CA ASP A 163 8.71 11.81 7.54
C ASP A 163 8.27 10.35 7.63
N SER A 164 7.28 10.02 8.45
CA SER A 164 6.74 8.67 8.51
C SER A 164 6.19 8.21 7.15
N ILE A 165 5.45 9.07 6.45
CA ILE A 165 4.78 8.70 5.20
C ILE A 165 5.74 8.71 4.00
N LEU A 166 6.56 9.76 3.84
CA LEU A 166 7.39 9.94 2.65
C LEU A 166 8.81 9.39 2.77
N ILE A 167 9.27 9.03 3.98
CA ILE A 167 10.59 8.44 4.21
C ILE A 167 10.42 6.98 4.68
N ASP A 168 9.84 6.77 5.85
CA ASP A 168 9.79 5.44 6.46
C ASP A 168 8.95 4.46 5.63
N GLU A 169 7.78 4.86 5.17
CA GLU A 169 6.88 4.05 4.34
C GLU A 169 7.07 4.24 2.82
N ALA A 170 8.00 5.10 2.40
CA ALA A 170 8.16 5.52 1.01
C ALA A 170 8.22 4.37 0.00
N ARG A 171 8.95 3.31 0.34
CA ARG A 171 9.19 2.14 -0.53
C ARG A 171 8.18 1.03 -0.34
N THR A 172 7.29 1.13 0.64
CA THR A 172 6.25 0.13 0.87
C THR A 172 5.30 0.11 -0.33
N PRO A 173 5.17 -1.01 -1.04
CA PRO A 173 4.25 -1.09 -2.16
C PRO A 173 2.82 -1.30 -1.67
N LEU A 174 1.89 -0.56 -2.24
CA LEU A 174 0.47 -0.86 -2.20
C LEU A 174 0.19 -1.83 -3.35
N ILE A 175 -0.44 -2.96 -3.06
CA ILE A 175 -0.62 -4.04 -4.03
C ILE A 175 -2.09 -4.46 -4.04
N ILE A 176 -2.69 -4.51 -5.23
CA ILE A 176 -3.97 -5.19 -5.46
C ILE A 176 -3.66 -6.51 -6.13
N SER A 177 -4.02 -7.60 -5.46
CA SER A 177 -3.86 -8.95 -5.98
C SER A 177 -5.15 -9.75 -5.79
N ALA A 178 -5.37 -10.70 -6.68
CA ALA A 178 -6.46 -11.66 -6.55
C ALA A 178 -5.98 -13.09 -6.86
N PRO A 179 -6.64 -14.11 -6.28
CA PRO A 179 -6.33 -15.50 -6.57
C PRO A 179 -6.54 -15.80 -8.06
N ASP A 180 -5.56 -16.46 -8.68
CA ASP A 180 -5.69 -17.00 -10.02
C ASP A 180 -6.32 -18.39 -9.95
N SER A 181 -7.61 -18.49 -10.22
CA SER A 181 -8.38 -19.74 -10.13
C SER A 181 -7.92 -20.82 -11.13
N GLU A 182 -7.34 -20.42 -12.26
CA GLU A 182 -6.88 -21.34 -13.29
C GLU A 182 -5.48 -21.92 -12.96
N SER A 183 -4.69 -21.25 -12.14
CA SER A 183 -3.32 -21.64 -11.85
C SER A 183 -3.21 -23.06 -11.27
N SER A 184 -4.12 -23.42 -10.38
CA SER A 184 -4.11 -24.76 -9.75
C SER A 184 -4.32 -25.90 -10.72
N GLU A 185 -5.17 -25.73 -11.74
CA GLU A 185 -5.41 -26.73 -12.78
C GLU A 185 -4.20 -26.85 -13.72
N TYR A 186 -3.56 -25.74 -14.07
CA TYR A 186 -2.32 -25.79 -14.86
C TYR A 186 -1.20 -26.50 -14.14
N TYR A 187 -0.98 -26.25 -12.84
CA TYR A 187 0.05 -26.99 -12.08
C TYR A 187 -0.23 -28.49 -12.02
N LYS A 188 -1.48 -28.93 -11.85
CA LYS A 188 -1.83 -30.35 -11.90
C LYS A 188 -1.58 -30.95 -13.28
N THR A 189 -1.99 -30.24 -14.35
CA THR A 189 -1.78 -30.68 -15.72
C THR A 189 -0.29 -30.82 -16.04
N PHE A 190 0.52 -29.81 -15.72
CA PHE A 190 1.94 -29.85 -15.96
C PHE A 190 2.66 -30.85 -15.06
N SER A 191 2.21 -31.08 -13.83
CA SER A 191 2.71 -32.15 -12.96
C SER A 191 2.52 -33.52 -13.61
N HIS A 192 1.35 -33.78 -14.18
CA HIS A 192 1.10 -35.02 -14.92
C HIS A 192 1.97 -35.15 -16.18
N ILE A 193 2.14 -34.05 -16.95
CA ILE A 193 3.01 -34.04 -18.14
C ILE A 193 4.45 -34.34 -17.77
N VAL A 194 5.01 -33.59 -16.78
CA VAL A 194 6.42 -33.70 -16.39
C VAL A 194 6.75 -35.04 -15.74
N SER A 195 5.79 -35.67 -15.04
CA SER A 195 5.97 -37.02 -14.47
C SER A 195 6.22 -38.09 -15.55
N ASN A 196 5.80 -37.85 -16.79
CA ASN A 196 6.03 -38.74 -17.94
C ASN A 196 7.30 -38.39 -18.75
N LEU A 197 8.03 -37.32 -18.41
CA LEU A 197 9.28 -36.94 -19.05
C LEU A 197 10.48 -37.66 -18.41
N VAL A 198 11.45 -38.01 -19.20
CA VAL A 198 12.64 -38.75 -18.79
C VAL A 198 13.83 -37.82 -18.57
N ARG A 199 14.35 -37.78 -17.34
CA ARG A 199 15.56 -37.02 -17.00
C ARG A 199 16.75 -37.55 -17.81
N GLY A 200 17.50 -36.65 -18.44
CA GLY A 200 18.65 -36.98 -19.28
C GLY A 200 18.31 -37.15 -20.78
N GLU A 201 17.03 -37.30 -21.14
CA GLU A 201 16.54 -37.35 -22.52
C GLU A 201 15.66 -36.13 -22.84
N ASP A 202 14.59 -35.94 -22.08
CA ASP A 202 13.61 -34.90 -22.31
C ASP A 202 13.94 -33.59 -21.59
N TYR A 203 14.64 -33.66 -20.45
CA TYR A 203 15.16 -32.51 -19.74
C TYR A 203 16.47 -32.80 -19.02
N MET A 204 17.30 -31.77 -18.91
CA MET A 204 18.59 -31.81 -18.24
C MET A 204 18.54 -31.05 -16.93
N VAL A 205 19.25 -31.54 -15.90
CA VAL A 205 19.33 -30.91 -14.58
C VAL A 205 20.77 -30.58 -14.27
N ASP A 206 21.09 -29.33 -14.08
CA ASP A 206 22.37 -28.88 -13.55
C ASP A 206 22.19 -28.51 -12.05
N GLU A 207 22.62 -29.42 -11.17
CA GLU A 207 22.50 -29.24 -9.71
C GLU A 207 23.46 -28.15 -9.18
N LYS A 208 24.55 -27.80 -9.92
CA LYS A 208 25.53 -26.78 -9.48
C LYS A 208 24.96 -25.37 -9.61
N ILE A 209 24.36 -25.07 -10.74
CA ILE A 209 23.74 -23.76 -11.00
C ILE A 209 22.23 -23.75 -10.67
N LYS A 210 21.68 -24.87 -10.17
CA LYS A 210 20.25 -25.05 -9.86
C LYS A 210 19.32 -24.68 -11.04
N ALA A 211 19.68 -25.14 -12.25
CA ALA A 211 18.89 -24.94 -13.46
C ALA A 211 18.33 -26.27 -13.98
N VAL A 212 17.19 -26.19 -14.65
CA VAL A 212 16.58 -27.29 -15.40
C VAL A 212 16.22 -26.78 -16.78
N ASP A 213 16.76 -27.44 -17.81
CA ASP A 213 16.53 -27.10 -19.21
C ASP A 213 15.81 -28.25 -19.91
N ILE A 214 14.72 -27.92 -20.63
CA ILE A 214 14.01 -28.90 -21.46
C ILE A 214 14.67 -29.05 -22.81
N THR A 215 14.77 -30.28 -23.30
CA THR A 215 15.31 -30.57 -24.66
C THR A 215 14.22 -30.37 -25.72
N GLN A 216 14.65 -30.33 -27.02
CA GLN A 216 13.67 -30.26 -28.10
C GLN A 216 12.70 -31.45 -28.07
N GLY A 217 13.20 -32.67 -27.80
CA GLY A 217 12.34 -33.87 -27.65
C GLY A 217 11.33 -33.76 -26.52
N GLY A 218 11.74 -33.12 -25.41
CA GLY A 218 10.84 -32.81 -24.31
C GLY A 218 9.77 -31.80 -24.70
N ILE A 219 10.13 -30.74 -25.41
CA ILE A 219 9.16 -29.73 -25.94
C ILE A 219 8.14 -30.40 -26.85
N ASP A 220 8.55 -31.21 -27.80
CA ASP A 220 7.67 -31.91 -28.74
C ASP A 220 6.67 -32.81 -28.03
N LYS A 221 7.09 -33.48 -26.93
CA LYS A 221 6.21 -34.28 -26.07
C LYS A 221 5.17 -33.43 -25.32
N VAL A 222 5.61 -32.28 -24.76
CA VAL A 222 4.73 -31.35 -24.05
C VAL A 222 3.68 -30.76 -25.01
N GLU A 223 4.11 -30.28 -26.18
CA GLU A 223 3.21 -29.74 -27.21
C GLU A 223 2.16 -30.76 -27.66
N LYS A 224 2.60 -32.01 -27.86
CA LYS A 224 1.70 -33.11 -28.23
C LYS A 224 0.65 -33.38 -27.15
N GLN A 225 1.03 -33.36 -25.87
CA GLN A 225 0.12 -33.63 -24.77
C GLN A 225 -0.87 -32.46 -24.52
N LEU A 226 -0.41 -31.22 -24.73
CA LEU A 226 -1.26 -30.04 -24.64
C LEU A 226 -2.12 -29.80 -25.89
N GLY A 227 -1.82 -30.46 -27.02
CA GLY A 227 -2.49 -30.24 -28.30
C GLY A 227 -2.19 -28.88 -28.92
N ILE A 228 -1.03 -28.27 -28.62
CA ILE A 228 -0.60 -26.96 -29.11
C ILE A 228 0.63 -27.11 -30.01
N LYS A 229 0.93 -26.05 -30.79
CA LYS A 229 2.18 -25.90 -31.55
C LYS A 229 2.83 -24.58 -31.17
N GLY A 230 4.15 -24.60 -30.95
CA GLY A 230 4.90 -23.39 -30.61
C GLY A 230 4.71 -23.00 -29.13
N LEU A 231 5.19 -23.84 -28.24
CA LEU A 231 5.12 -23.60 -26.78
C LEU A 231 5.68 -22.23 -26.38
N TYR A 232 6.71 -21.74 -27.08
CA TYR A 232 7.33 -20.43 -26.84
C TYR A 232 6.71 -19.28 -27.65
N ALA A 233 5.60 -19.51 -28.35
CA ALA A 233 4.85 -18.44 -29.01
C ALA A 233 4.28 -17.47 -27.96
N PRO A 234 4.11 -16.16 -28.29
CA PRO A 234 3.63 -15.15 -27.35
C PRO A 234 2.33 -15.53 -26.64
N GLU A 235 1.41 -16.20 -27.30
CA GLU A 235 0.14 -16.68 -26.76
C GLU A 235 0.29 -17.78 -25.70
N HIS A 236 1.43 -18.49 -25.69
CA HIS A 236 1.68 -19.63 -24.80
C HIS A 236 2.71 -19.33 -23.69
N LEU A 237 3.23 -18.11 -23.60
CA LEU A 237 4.28 -17.75 -22.61
C LEU A 237 3.88 -18.08 -21.16
N ARG A 238 2.58 -17.99 -20.85
CA ARG A 238 2.06 -18.38 -19.54
C ARG A 238 2.27 -19.87 -19.26
N LEU A 239 2.09 -20.73 -20.26
CA LEU A 239 2.30 -22.17 -20.12
C LEU A 239 3.76 -22.54 -19.90
N VAL A 240 4.69 -21.77 -20.49
CA VAL A 240 6.13 -21.93 -20.28
C VAL A 240 6.48 -21.75 -18.79
N HIS A 241 5.89 -20.75 -18.13
CA HIS A 241 6.10 -20.54 -16.71
C HIS A 241 5.71 -21.77 -15.87
N TYR A 242 4.51 -22.30 -16.08
CA TYR A 242 4.04 -23.50 -15.35
C TYR A 242 4.93 -24.72 -15.62
N LEU A 243 5.36 -24.90 -16.87
CA LEU A 243 6.28 -25.97 -17.23
C LEU A 243 7.61 -25.83 -16.51
N GLN A 244 8.22 -24.64 -16.54
CA GLN A 244 9.51 -24.39 -15.91
C GLN A 244 9.48 -24.63 -14.40
N GLU A 245 8.48 -24.09 -13.70
CA GLU A 245 8.37 -24.29 -12.25
C GLU A 245 8.09 -25.76 -11.89
N THR A 246 7.32 -26.45 -12.71
CA THR A 246 7.09 -27.89 -12.50
C THR A 246 8.35 -28.72 -12.77
N LEU A 247 9.11 -28.42 -13.83
CA LEU A 247 10.41 -29.07 -14.10
C LEU A 247 11.40 -28.82 -12.95
N ARG A 248 11.44 -27.60 -12.39
CA ARG A 248 12.27 -27.27 -11.21
C ARG A 248 11.84 -28.10 -9.99
N ALA A 249 10.53 -28.22 -9.74
CA ALA A 249 10.00 -29.01 -8.64
C ALA A 249 10.40 -30.51 -8.73
N TYR A 250 10.37 -31.07 -9.93
CA TYR A 250 10.75 -32.46 -10.16
C TYR A 250 12.28 -32.67 -10.20
N GLY A 251 13.02 -31.76 -10.82
CA GLY A 251 14.45 -31.90 -11.06
C GLY A 251 15.33 -31.55 -9.86
N LEU A 252 14.95 -30.51 -9.10
CA LEU A 252 15.83 -29.91 -8.09
C LEU A 252 15.35 -30.08 -6.65
N PHE A 253 14.04 -30.24 -6.42
CA PHE A 253 13.49 -30.27 -5.06
C PHE A 253 13.09 -31.70 -4.66
N LYS A 254 13.61 -32.17 -3.53
CA LYS A 254 13.46 -33.54 -3.04
C LYS A 254 12.70 -33.56 -1.73
N LEU A 255 11.74 -34.48 -1.62
CA LEU A 255 11.03 -34.77 -0.37
C LEU A 255 12.05 -35.18 0.70
N ASP A 256 11.78 -34.83 1.94
CA ASP A 256 12.58 -35.08 3.15
C ASP A 256 13.98 -34.39 3.15
N LYS A 257 14.27 -33.61 2.14
CA LYS A 257 15.50 -32.80 2.05
C LYS A 257 15.20 -31.31 1.98
N ASP A 258 14.43 -30.89 0.98
CA ASP A 258 14.12 -29.51 0.71
C ASP A 258 12.75 -29.10 1.26
N TYR A 259 11.88 -30.07 1.44
CA TYR A 259 10.54 -29.93 2.02
C TYR A 259 10.03 -31.27 2.58
N VAL A 260 9.02 -31.20 3.43
CA VAL A 260 8.26 -32.35 3.92
C VAL A 260 6.76 -32.13 3.67
N VAL A 261 6.00 -33.24 3.60
CA VAL A 261 4.53 -33.20 3.60
C VAL A 261 4.04 -33.45 5.02
N LYS A 262 3.37 -32.47 5.59
CA LYS A 262 2.81 -32.54 6.94
C LYS A 262 1.39 -32.00 6.96
N ASP A 263 0.46 -32.75 7.53
CA ASP A 263 -0.96 -32.36 7.65
C ASP A 263 -1.63 -31.99 6.31
N GLY A 264 -1.15 -32.58 5.20
CA GLY A 264 -1.64 -32.29 3.85
C GLY A 264 -1.08 -31.00 3.23
N GLU A 265 -0.04 -30.41 3.83
CA GLU A 265 0.62 -29.20 3.34
C GLU A 265 2.13 -29.44 3.13
N ILE A 266 2.70 -28.66 2.20
CA ILE A 266 4.15 -28.63 1.99
C ILE A 266 4.78 -27.67 3.00
N VAL A 267 5.74 -28.17 3.79
CA VAL A 267 6.52 -27.39 4.75
C VAL A 267 7.97 -27.39 4.32
N ILE A 268 8.54 -26.18 4.14
CA ILE A 268 9.93 -26.00 3.71
C ILE A 268 10.89 -26.45 4.81
N VAL A 269 11.97 -27.12 4.41
CA VAL A 269 13.11 -27.42 5.27
C VAL A 269 14.22 -26.40 5.00
N ASP A 270 14.66 -25.71 6.03
CA ASP A 270 15.80 -24.79 5.94
C ASP A 270 17.09 -25.55 5.66
N GLN A 271 17.77 -25.24 4.56
CA GLN A 271 18.93 -25.97 4.10
C GLN A 271 20.16 -25.88 5.03
N PHE A 272 20.22 -24.83 5.88
CA PHE A 272 21.34 -24.60 6.79
C PHE A 272 21.10 -25.21 8.18
N THR A 273 19.89 -25.13 8.68
CA THR A 273 19.54 -25.53 10.04
C THR A 273 18.76 -26.84 10.12
N GLY A 274 18.20 -27.32 9.00
CA GLY A 274 17.31 -28.49 8.96
C GLY A 274 15.95 -28.25 9.65
N ARG A 275 15.63 -27.01 10.03
CA ARG A 275 14.38 -26.69 10.73
C ARG A 275 13.22 -26.55 9.76
N LEU A 276 12.04 -26.96 10.21
CA LEU A 276 10.79 -26.78 9.47
C LEU A 276 10.36 -25.31 9.53
N MET A 277 10.10 -24.72 8.36
CA MET A 277 9.73 -23.33 8.21
C MET A 277 8.21 -23.21 7.96
N HIS A 278 7.42 -23.35 9.03
CA HIS A 278 5.97 -23.21 8.94
C HIS A 278 5.55 -21.81 8.47
N GLY A 279 4.51 -21.74 7.64
CA GLY A 279 3.96 -20.51 7.12
C GLY A 279 4.79 -19.83 6.00
N ARG A 280 5.96 -20.37 5.66
CA ARG A 280 6.74 -19.91 4.49
C ARG A 280 6.40 -20.74 3.26
N ARG A 281 6.46 -20.08 2.11
CA ARG A 281 6.23 -20.71 0.80
C ARG A 281 7.37 -20.36 -0.16
N PHE A 282 7.68 -21.28 -1.08
CA PHE A 282 8.55 -20.95 -2.21
C PHE A 282 7.83 -19.92 -3.12
N SER A 283 8.58 -18.98 -3.68
CA SER A 283 8.07 -17.94 -4.56
C SER A 283 7.91 -18.44 -6.01
N GLY A 284 7.20 -17.63 -6.83
CA GLY A 284 7.17 -17.80 -8.28
C GLY A 284 6.44 -19.06 -8.76
N GLY A 285 5.47 -19.58 -8.00
CA GLY A 285 4.72 -20.77 -8.42
C GLY A 285 5.38 -22.11 -8.07
N LEU A 286 6.64 -22.12 -7.63
CA LEU A 286 7.36 -23.33 -7.29
C LEU A 286 6.67 -24.13 -6.16
N HIS A 287 6.09 -23.43 -5.17
CA HIS A 287 5.38 -24.11 -4.07
C HIS A 287 4.18 -24.88 -4.59
N GLN A 288 3.40 -24.26 -5.47
CA GLN A 288 2.23 -24.87 -6.12
C GLN A 288 2.65 -26.06 -7.01
N ALA A 289 3.78 -25.94 -7.72
CA ALA A 289 4.34 -27.02 -8.51
C ALA A 289 4.72 -28.21 -7.63
N ILE A 290 5.28 -27.99 -6.42
CA ILE A 290 5.60 -29.04 -5.44
C ILE A 290 4.30 -29.61 -4.86
N GLU A 291 3.30 -28.79 -4.52
CA GLU A 291 1.99 -29.26 -4.07
C GLU A 291 1.35 -30.21 -5.11
N ALA A 292 1.42 -29.84 -6.40
CA ALA A 292 0.92 -30.69 -7.48
C ALA A 292 1.73 -31.97 -7.65
N LYS A 293 3.05 -31.90 -7.51
CA LYS A 293 3.95 -33.06 -7.56
C LYS A 293 3.65 -34.08 -6.47
N GLU A 294 3.40 -33.63 -5.25
CA GLU A 294 3.12 -34.50 -4.11
C GLU A 294 1.62 -34.88 -3.98
N GLY A 295 0.78 -34.39 -4.90
CA GLY A 295 -0.66 -34.70 -4.92
C GLY A 295 -1.44 -34.10 -3.76
N VAL A 296 -0.90 -33.11 -3.07
CA VAL A 296 -1.62 -32.35 -2.02
C VAL A 296 -2.49 -31.26 -2.68
N LYS A 297 -3.34 -30.62 -1.87
CA LYS A 297 -4.21 -29.54 -2.38
C LYS A 297 -3.36 -28.37 -2.88
N VAL A 298 -3.37 -28.13 -4.19
CA VAL A 298 -2.69 -26.97 -4.79
C VAL A 298 -3.42 -25.70 -4.39
N GLN A 299 -2.74 -24.81 -3.69
CA GLN A 299 -3.29 -23.50 -3.34
C GLN A 299 -3.22 -22.56 -4.54
N GLN A 300 -4.20 -21.68 -4.65
CA GLN A 300 -4.25 -20.72 -5.75
C GLN A 300 -3.05 -19.75 -5.66
N GLU A 301 -2.45 -19.47 -6.81
CA GLU A 301 -1.43 -18.43 -6.92
C GLU A 301 -2.11 -17.06 -6.86
N SER A 302 -1.49 -16.13 -6.13
CA SER A 302 -1.97 -14.75 -6.09
C SER A 302 -1.33 -13.95 -7.22
N ARG A 303 -2.15 -13.42 -8.12
CA ARG A 303 -1.68 -12.57 -9.21
C ARG A 303 -1.79 -11.10 -8.83
N THR A 304 -0.68 -10.37 -8.92
CA THR A 304 -0.69 -8.92 -8.77
C THR A 304 -1.27 -8.25 -10.01
N TYR A 305 -2.32 -7.46 -9.82
CA TYR A 305 -2.99 -6.70 -10.88
C TYR A 305 -2.49 -5.26 -10.96
N ALA A 306 -2.21 -4.65 -9.83
CA ALA A 306 -1.71 -3.29 -9.76
C ALA A 306 -0.81 -3.11 -8.53
N GLU A 307 0.21 -2.28 -8.68
CA GLU A 307 1.16 -1.96 -7.63
C GLU A 307 1.64 -0.52 -7.77
N VAL A 308 1.80 0.19 -6.66
CA VAL A 308 2.43 1.50 -6.58
C VAL A 308 3.11 1.69 -5.23
N SER A 309 4.31 2.23 -5.18
CA SER A 309 4.90 2.66 -3.92
C SER A 309 4.30 3.99 -3.45
N ILE A 310 4.26 4.21 -2.14
CA ILE A 310 3.84 5.50 -1.55
C ILE A 310 4.61 6.66 -2.17
N GLN A 311 5.93 6.51 -2.32
CA GLN A 311 6.79 7.49 -2.98
C GLN A 311 6.30 7.85 -4.39
N ASN A 312 6.01 6.87 -5.23
CA ASN A 312 5.62 7.13 -6.61
C ASN A 312 4.23 7.75 -6.69
N TYR A 313 3.32 7.38 -5.80
CA TYR A 313 1.99 7.97 -5.72
C TYR A 313 2.07 9.47 -5.40
N PHE A 314 2.77 9.87 -4.33
CA PHE A 314 2.83 11.29 -3.94
C PHE A 314 3.62 12.17 -4.90
N ARG A 315 4.53 11.60 -5.68
CA ARG A 315 5.23 12.34 -6.77
C ARG A 315 4.32 12.76 -7.93
N MET A 316 3.10 12.25 -8.01
CA MET A 316 2.13 12.66 -9.03
C MET A 316 1.47 14.01 -8.73
N TYR A 317 1.52 14.48 -7.50
CA TYR A 317 0.93 15.77 -7.14
C TYR A 317 1.69 16.92 -7.75
N LYS A 318 0.95 17.89 -8.32
CA LYS A 318 1.53 19.12 -8.88
C LYS A 318 2.17 19.99 -7.81
N LYS A 319 1.59 19.98 -6.62
CA LYS A 319 2.10 20.64 -5.43
C LYS A 319 1.98 19.70 -4.25
N LEU A 320 3.08 19.51 -3.55
CA LEU A 320 3.19 18.67 -2.35
C LEU A 320 3.73 19.51 -1.22
N ALA A 321 3.22 19.33 -0.02
CA ALA A 321 3.73 19.95 1.20
C ALA A 321 3.57 18.97 2.35
N GLY A 322 4.29 19.20 3.42
CA GLY A 322 4.18 18.34 4.61
C GLY A 322 4.55 19.05 5.89
N MET A 323 4.19 18.45 6.99
CA MET A 323 4.52 18.93 8.32
C MET A 323 4.92 17.76 9.23
N THR A 324 5.90 17.99 10.09
CA THR A 324 6.39 17.05 11.10
C THR A 324 7.23 17.79 12.12
N GLY A 325 7.54 17.14 13.25
CA GLY A 325 8.49 17.66 14.24
C GLY A 325 9.96 17.36 13.95
N THR A 326 10.29 16.53 12.94
CA THR A 326 11.60 15.90 12.74
C THR A 326 12.10 15.91 11.29
N ALA A 327 11.74 16.93 10.48
CA ALA A 327 12.08 16.99 9.07
C ALA A 327 13.58 17.14 8.77
N GLN A 328 14.32 17.86 9.60
CA GLN A 328 15.72 18.19 9.33
C GLN A 328 16.63 16.96 9.23
N THR A 329 16.33 15.91 9.96
CA THR A 329 17.09 14.66 9.91
C THR A 329 17.04 13.98 8.53
N SER A 330 15.98 14.21 7.77
CA SER A 330 15.73 13.64 6.44
C SER A 330 15.67 14.69 5.33
N ALA A 331 16.12 15.93 5.60
CA ALA A 331 15.98 17.05 4.66
C ALA A 331 16.64 16.79 3.30
N GLU A 332 17.79 16.11 3.27
CA GLU A 332 18.48 15.74 2.02
C GLU A 332 17.66 14.75 1.18
N GLU A 333 16.99 13.79 1.82
CA GLU A 333 16.16 12.80 1.13
C GLU A 333 14.88 13.46 0.59
N PHE A 334 14.24 14.32 1.36
CA PHE A 334 13.10 15.11 0.88
C PHE A 334 13.43 15.93 -0.36
N ASP A 335 14.58 16.61 -0.38
CA ASP A 335 15.00 17.37 -1.57
C ASP A 335 15.33 16.44 -2.74
N LYS A 336 16.10 15.39 -2.53
CA LYS A 336 16.52 14.49 -3.62
C LYS A 336 15.34 13.77 -4.28
N VAL A 337 14.39 13.26 -3.50
CA VAL A 337 13.30 12.41 -3.97
C VAL A 337 12.09 13.21 -4.41
N TYR A 338 11.68 14.21 -3.62
CA TYR A 338 10.41 14.93 -3.81
C TYR A 338 10.60 16.39 -4.22
N LYS A 339 11.83 16.91 -4.18
CA LYS A 339 12.14 18.34 -4.39
C LYS A 339 11.47 19.24 -3.34
N LEU A 340 11.37 18.74 -2.11
CA LEU A 340 10.78 19.44 -0.98
C LEU A 340 11.89 20.01 -0.08
N GLU A 341 11.85 21.31 0.15
CA GLU A 341 12.71 21.98 1.12
C GLU A 341 12.09 21.89 2.52
N ALA A 342 12.88 21.50 3.51
CA ALA A 342 12.46 21.50 4.92
C ALA A 342 12.82 22.84 5.58
N VAL A 343 11.82 23.50 6.15
CA VAL A 343 11.95 24.80 6.82
C VAL A 343 11.58 24.66 8.28
N SER A 344 12.54 24.89 9.18
CA SER A 344 12.28 24.88 10.62
C SER A 344 11.57 26.15 11.06
N ILE A 345 10.43 25.99 11.73
CA ILE A 345 9.62 27.08 12.26
C ILE A 345 9.92 27.26 13.74
N PRO A 346 10.19 28.47 14.21
CA PRO A 346 10.47 28.70 15.63
C PRO A 346 9.22 28.39 16.49
N THR A 347 9.43 27.97 17.73
CA THR A 347 8.34 27.73 18.67
C THR A 347 7.65 29.06 19.08
N ASN A 348 6.34 29.01 19.33
CA ASN A 348 5.58 30.19 19.78
C ASN A 348 6.06 30.71 21.16
N ARG A 349 6.53 29.81 22.02
CA ARG A 349 7.13 30.15 23.31
C ARG A 349 8.44 29.39 23.49
N PRO A 350 9.43 29.98 24.23
CA PRO A 350 10.67 29.28 24.57
C PRO A 350 10.38 27.95 25.27
N MET A 351 11.11 26.91 24.87
CA MET A 351 10.99 25.58 25.47
C MET A 351 11.46 25.63 26.93
N GLN A 352 10.62 25.23 27.84
CA GLN A 352 10.94 25.14 29.27
C GLN A 352 11.36 23.71 29.69
N ARG A 353 11.01 22.71 28.88
CA ARG A 353 11.40 21.32 29.14
C ARG A 353 12.91 21.17 29.03
N LYS A 354 13.51 20.52 30.04
CA LYS A 354 14.90 20.12 30.04
C LYS A 354 14.97 18.60 29.92
N ASP A 355 15.53 18.13 28.85
CA ASP A 355 15.81 16.71 28.69
C ASP A 355 17.15 16.40 29.38
N THR A 356 17.11 15.49 30.35
CA THR A 356 18.31 15.01 31.05
C THR A 356 18.87 13.79 30.31
N VAL A 357 20.18 13.57 30.43
CA VAL A 357 20.81 12.34 29.95
C VAL A 357 20.18 11.11 30.62
N ASP A 358 20.05 10.04 29.84
CA ASP A 358 19.49 8.77 30.34
C ASP A 358 20.34 8.23 31.49
N LEU A 359 19.66 7.85 32.58
CA LEU A 359 20.28 7.16 33.70
C LEU A 359 20.10 5.67 33.52
N ILE A 360 21.15 4.97 33.10
CA ILE A 360 21.12 3.53 32.91
C ILE A 360 21.53 2.86 34.23
N TYR A 361 20.57 2.11 34.80
CA TYR A 361 20.82 1.29 35.99
C TYR A 361 21.11 -0.16 35.58
N LYS A 362 22.09 -0.80 36.30
CA LYS A 362 22.40 -2.20 36.13
C LYS A 362 21.42 -3.08 36.90
#